data_5ce68e684c993df5c0ccd0c09e105aa9
#
_entry.id   5ce68e684c993df5c0ccd0c09e105aa9
#
_cell.length_a   1.000
_cell.length_b   1.000
_cell.length_c   1.000
_cell.angle_alpha   90.00
_cell.angle_beta   90.00
_cell.angle_gamma   90.00
#
_symmetry.space_group_name_H-M   'P 1'
#
loop_
_entity.id
_entity.type
_entity.pdbx_description
1 polymer ?
#
loop_
_entity_poly.entity_id
_entity_poly.type
_entity_poly.pdbx_seq_one_letter_code
_entity_poly.pdbx_strand_id
1 'polypeptide(L)'
;YWYGVLDRLGYEVLYYDYDDYNIDDLYNTVKEFNADFFIHTNYLVGVHKEFDRIRELCKVFLLSSDAYRFHDSNLKHWIPFVDGIITFEGVKEWYLRDGLPEEGFLKMKWGFNPNTMCTEDTNKSINVHHYGGLHGDRRFKISQFQQLGCNIHQDGFITHDEMKKNLSKSKYSLCFSSNAIGTRNELKGRVIEIPSQAVLLTEPAPDLDTYFNDDEIIIFNSVEEAVEKINSMTEEEYNVILKKGQKALWNRNTVYHEWNKILPLIDPDYKQINPIDIIKKYHNEYYKI
;
A
#
# COMPACT_ATOMS: atom_id res chain seq x y z
N TYR A 1 -8.29 -0.73 4.45
CA TYR A 1 -7.50 -0.93 3.21
C TYR A 1 -7.60 -2.35 2.65
N TRP A 2 -7.67 -3.35 3.54
CA TRP A 2 -7.69 -4.79 3.18
C TRP A 2 -9.09 -5.42 3.18
N TYR A 3 -10.09 -4.65 3.54
CA TYR A 3 -11.46 -5.13 3.70
C TYR A 3 -11.98 -5.76 2.39
N GLY A 4 -12.62 -6.93 2.50
CA GLY A 4 -13.17 -7.64 1.36
C GLY A 4 -12.17 -8.34 0.44
N VAL A 5 -10.88 -8.38 0.79
CA VAL A 5 -9.85 -9.01 -0.06
C VAL A 5 -9.80 -10.51 0.15
N LEU A 6 -9.68 -10.95 1.40
CA LEU A 6 -9.58 -12.38 1.73
C LEU A 6 -10.86 -13.13 1.42
N ASP A 7 -12.05 -12.51 1.63
CA ASP A 7 -13.35 -13.09 1.27
C ASP A 7 -13.41 -13.45 -0.22
N ARG A 8 -12.89 -12.54 -1.08
CA ARG A 8 -12.87 -12.76 -2.53
C ARG A 8 -11.83 -13.80 -2.96
N LEU A 9 -10.85 -14.05 -2.11
CA LEU A 9 -9.89 -15.13 -2.25
C LEU A 9 -10.39 -16.47 -1.70
N GLY A 10 -11.66 -16.51 -1.22
CA GLY A 10 -12.35 -17.73 -0.85
C GLY A 10 -12.33 -18.05 0.64
N TYR A 11 -11.83 -17.15 1.50
CA TYR A 11 -11.87 -17.33 2.94
C TYR A 11 -13.20 -16.85 3.54
N GLU A 12 -13.65 -17.53 4.57
CA GLU A 12 -14.62 -16.95 5.51
C GLU A 12 -13.85 -15.99 6.44
N VAL A 13 -14.26 -14.72 6.49
CA VAL A 13 -13.52 -13.67 7.20
C VAL A 13 -14.40 -12.98 8.22
N LEU A 14 -13.93 -12.95 9.45
CA LEU A 14 -14.49 -12.13 10.51
C LEU A 14 -13.62 -10.90 10.73
N TYR A 15 -14.18 -9.71 10.51
CA TYR A 15 -13.52 -8.44 10.79
C TYR A 15 -13.85 -7.98 12.20
N TYR A 16 -12.82 -7.79 13.00
CA TYR A 16 -12.93 -7.28 14.36
C TYR A 16 -12.36 -5.87 14.43
N ASP A 17 -13.21 -4.89 14.79
CA ASP A 17 -12.80 -3.51 14.92
C ASP A 17 -12.36 -3.19 16.36
N TYR A 18 -11.42 -2.27 16.50
CA TYR A 18 -10.65 -2.05 17.73
C TYR A 18 -11.15 -0.92 18.62
N ASP A 19 -12.17 -0.19 18.23
CA ASP A 19 -12.60 1.03 18.93
C ASP A 19 -12.96 0.80 20.41
N ASP A 20 -13.35 -0.45 20.77
CA ASP A 20 -13.64 -0.87 22.15
C ASP A 20 -12.86 -2.15 22.53
N TYR A 21 -11.52 -2.12 22.36
CA TYR A 21 -10.69 -3.30 22.53
C TYR A 21 -10.78 -3.93 23.93
N ASN A 22 -11.40 -5.11 23.99
CA ASN A 22 -11.34 -6.03 25.12
C ASN A 22 -10.74 -7.35 24.65
N ILE A 23 -9.59 -7.73 25.21
CA ILE A 23 -8.87 -8.95 24.80
C ILE A 23 -9.68 -10.23 25.07
N ASP A 24 -10.50 -10.24 26.14
CA ASP A 24 -11.31 -11.41 26.45
C ASP A 24 -12.44 -11.59 25.43
N ASP A 25 -13.02 -10.51 24.96
CA ASP A 25 -14.01 -10.54 23.88
C ASP A 25 -13.37 -10.98 22.57
N LEU A 26 -12.18 -10.50 22.24
CA LEU A 26 -11.42 -10.94 21.07
C LEU A 26 -11.10 -12.43 21.15
N TYR A 27 -10.59 -12.93 22.29
CA TYR A 27 -10.28 -14.34 22.48
C TYR A 27 -11.51 -15.21 22.27
N ASN A 28 -12.64 -14.85 22.88
CA ASN A 28 -13.89 -15.57 22.71
C ASN A 28 -14.40 -15.53 21.28
N THR A 29 -14.29 -14.39 20.63
CA THR A 29 -14.69 -14.21 19.23
C THR A 29 -13.84 -15.11 18.30
N VAL A 30 -12.52 -15.13 18.47
CA VAL A 30 -11.61 -16.01 17.68
C VAL A 30 -11.94 -17.47 17.91
N LYS A 31 -12.21 -17.85 19.18
CA LYS A 31 -12.57 -19.21 19.56
C LYS A 31 -13.92 -19.66 18.98
N GLU A 32 -14.96 -18.81 19.07
CA GLU A 32 -16.29 -19.12 18.55
C GLU A 32 -16.29 -19.19 17.02
N PHE A 33 -15.52 -18.31 16.36
CA PHE A 33 -15.33 -18.34 14.91
C PHE A 33 -14.52 -19.55 14.43
N ASN A 34 -13.75 -20.19 15.32
CA ASN A 34 -12.86 -21.31 15.03
C ASN A 34 -11.85 -20.97 13.92
N ALA A 35 -11.16 -19.84 14.06
CA ALA A 35 -10.26 -19.32 13.06
C ALA A 35 -9.03 -20.23 12.86
N ASP A 36 -8.60 -20.43 11.61
CA ASP A 36 -7.34 -21.11 11.27
C ASP A 36 -6.14 -20.18 11.48
N PHE A 37 -6.32 -18.89 11.25
CA PHE A 37 -5.31 -17.87 11.53
C PHE A 37 -5.94 -16.50 11.84
N PHE A 38 -5.21 -15.70 12.57
CA PHE A 38 -5.56 -14.35 12.97
C PHE A 38 -4.52 -13.35 12.46
N ILE A 39 -4.95 -12.29 11.75
CA ILE A 39 -4.08 -11.25 11.25
C ILE A 39 -4.37 -9.95 11.98
N HIS A 40 -3.38 -9.45 12.69
CA HIS A 40 -3.46 -8.21 13.43
C HIS A 40 -2.76 -7.08 12.69
N THR A 41 -3.39 -5.91 12.59
CA THR A 41 -2.87 -4.77 11.83
C THR A 41 -2.33 -3.64 12.70
N ASN A 42 -2.52 -3.70 14.01
CA ASN A 42 -2.07 -2.69 14.95
C ASN A 42 -0.86 -3.19 15.74
N TYR A 43 0.25 -2.48 15.67
CA TYR A 43 1.50 -2.79 16.38
C TYR A 43 1.81 -1.78 17.51
N LEU A 44 0.79 -1.09 18.00
CA LEU A 44 0.94 -0.19 19.14
C LEU A 44 1.22 -0.97 20.43
N VAL A 45 2.03 -0.37 21.31
CA VAL A 45 2.52 -1.01 22.52
C VAL A 45 1.38 -1.23 23.53
N GLY A 46 1.39 -2.37 24.19
CA GLY A 46 0.59 -2.61 25.40
C GLY A 46 -0.18 -3.92 25.44
N VAL A 47 -0.64 -4.43 24.31
CA VAL A 47 -1.54 -5.60 24.27
C VAL A 47 -0.92 -6.87 23.69
N HIS A 48 0.33 -6.82 23.22
CA HIS A 48 0.96 -7.95 22.52
C HIS A 48 1.09 -9.21 23.38
N LYS A 49 1.24 -9.06 24.71
CA LYS A 49 1.41 -10.20 25.62
C LYS A 49 0.17 -11.09 25.72
N GLU A 50 -1.01 -10.52 25.48
CA GLU A 50 -2.27 -11.25 25.53
C GLU A 50 -2.49 -12.14 24.31
N PHE A 51 -1.71 -11.92 23.23
CA PHE A 51 -1.81 -12.73 22.02
C PHE A 51 -1.30 -14.16 22.20
N ASP A 52 -0.55 -14.46 23.25
CA ASP A 52 -0.22 -15.86 23.59
C ASP A 52 -1.47 -16.72 23.75
N ARG A 53 -2.55 -16.16 24.33
CA ARG A 53 -3.84 -16.85 24.45
C ARG A 53 -4.49 -17.12 23.09
N ILE A 54 -4.39 -16.16 22.16
CA ILE A 54 -4.92 -16.32 20.78
C ILE A 54 -4.11 -17.39 20.04
N ARG A 55 -2.78 -17.44 20.24
CA ARG A 55 -1.91 -18.48 19.65
C ARG A 55 -2.21 -19.91 20.11
N GLU A 56 -2.86 -20.08 21.27
CA GLU A 56 -3.37 -21.38 21.68
C GLU A 56 -4.52 -21.88 20.80
N LEU A 57 -5.21 -20.96 20.10
CA LEU A 57 -6.37 -21.27 19.25
C LEU A 57 -5.98 -21.40 17.78
N CYS A 58 -5.16 -20.49 17.26
CA CYS A 58 -4.80 -20.38 15.84
C CYS A 58 -3.44 -19.71 15.64
N LYS A 59 -2.94 -19.73 14.40
CA LYS A 59 -1.72 -18.98 14.04
C LYS A 59 -1.98 -17.48 14.07
N VAL A 60 -1.03 -16.72 14.60
CA VAL A 60 -1.13 -15.24 14.72
C VAL A 60 -0.08 -14.57 13.84
N PHE A 61 -0.53 -13.68 12.97
CA PHE A 61 0.33 -12.87 12.10
C PHE A 61 0.14 -11.39 12.39
N LEU A 62 1.24 -10.64 12.39
CA LEU A 62 1.23 -9.19 12.44
C LEU A 62 1.42 -8.62 11.02
N LEU A 63 0.51 -7.77 10.57
CA LEU A 63 0.65 -7.01 9.33
C LEU A 63 1.20 -5.61 9.64
N SER A 64 2.39 -5.29 9.14
CA SER A 64 3.09 -4.03 9.43
C SER A 64 3.40 -3.24 8.17
N SER A 65 3.03 -1.95 8.17
CA SER A 65 3.27 -1.02 7.06
C SER A 65 4.46 -0.07 7.26
N ASP A 66 4.91 0.15 8.50
CA ASP A 66 5.94 1.14 8.86
C ASP A 66 7.12 0.52 9.63
N ALA A 67 7.63 -0.61 9.14
CA ALA A 67 8.64 -1.41 9.82
C ALA A 67 9.91 -0.61 10.15
N TYR A 68 10.41 0.20 9.22
CA TYR A 68 11.61 1.01 9.45
C TYR A 68 11.44 2.05 10.56
N ARG A 69 10.24 2.58 10.74
CA ARG A 69 9.96 3.59 11.75
C ARG A 69 9.79 2.97 13.13
N PHE A 70 9.18 1.80 13.20
CA PHE A 70 8.68 1.25 14.46
C PHE A 70 9.36 -0.04 14.90
N HIS A 71 10.35 -0.56 14.13
CA HIS A 71 10.98 -1.85 14.47
C HIS A 71 11.53 -1.86 15.90
N ASP A 72 12.42 -0.93 16.22
CA ASP A 72 13.09 -0.91 17.53
C ASP A 72 12.18 -0.48 18.70
N SER A 73 11.18 0.37 18.41
CA SER A 73 10.28 0.85 19.46
C SER A 73 9.10 -0.10 19.73
N ASN A 74 8.57 -0.75 18.70
CA ASN A 74 7.33 -1.48 18.80
C ASN A 74 7.41 -2.90 18.22
N LEU A 75 7.79 -3.06 16.96
CA LEU A 75 7.62 -4.33 16.24
C LEU A 75 8.42 -5.48 16.82
N LYS A 76 9.66 -5.24 17.27
CA LYS A 76 10.47 -6.29 17.92
C LYS A 76 9.82 -6.88 19.16
N HIS A 77 8.97 -6.10 19.85
CA HIS A 77 8.27 -6.57 21.04
C HIS A 77 7.11 -7.52 20.72
N TRP A 78 6.63 -7.52 19.47
CA TRP A 78 5.61 -8.44 19.00
C TRP A 78 6.16 -9.82 18.61
N ILE A 79 7.44 -9.89 18.23
CA ILE A 79 8.08 -11.11 17.71
C ILE A 79 7.82 -12.35 18.59
N PRO A 80 7.93 -12.29 19.92
CA PRO A 80 7.67 -13.46 20.78
C PRO A 80 6.21 -13.93 20.78
N PHE A 81 5.27 -13.11 20.34
CA PHE A 81 3.82 -13.33 20.47
C PHE A 81 3.11 -13.61 19.14
N VAL A 82 3.86 -13.74 18.04
CA VAL A 82 3.33 -14.01 16.71
C VAL A 82 4.06 -15.17 16.04
N ASP A 83 3.39 -15.84 15.12
CA ASP A 83 3.97 -16.90 14.30
C ASP A 83 4.66 -16.32 13.06
N GLY A 84 4.28 -15.11 12.67
CA GLY A 84 4.94 -14.40 11.58
C GLY A 84 4.58 -12.92 11.49
N ILE A 85 5.39 -12.21 10.69
CA ILE A 85 5.19 -10.79 10.40
C ILE A 85 5.08 -10.62 8.88
N ILE A 86 3.93 -10.13 8.43
CA ILE A 86 3.70 -9.71 7.05
C ILE A 86 4.08 -8.24 6.97
N THR A 87 5.09 -7.90 6.15
CA THR A 87 5.60 -6.53 6.09
C THR A 87 5.80 -6.05 4.66
N PHE A 88 5.49 -4.77 4.41
CA PHE A 88 5.76 -4.10 3.13
C PHE A 88 7.18 -3.60 3.04
N GLU A 89 7.81 -3.37 4.15
CA GLU A 89 9.15 -2.85 4.28
C GLU A 89 9.89 -3.54 5.45
N GLY A 90 11.16 -3.21 5.60
CA GLY A 90 11.98 -3.75 6.67
C GLY A 90 13.09 -4.64 6.14
N VAL A 91 14.01 -4.89 7.02
CA VAL A 91 15.21 -5.67 6.76
C VAL A 91 15.03 -7.01 7.45
N LYS A 92 15.01 -8.09 6.67
CA LYS A 92 14.81 -9.46 7.18
C LYS A 92 15.72 -9.77 8.36
N GLU A 93 16.98 -9.35 8.26
CA GLU A 93 18.01 -9.59 9.27
C GLU A 93 17.67 -8.99 10.64
N TRP A 94 16.90 -7.88 10.70
CA TRP A 94 16.46 -7.32 11.98
C TRP A 94 15.51 -8.24 12.71
N TYR A 95 14.53 -8.79 11.98
CA TYR A 95 13.52 -9.69 12.54
C TYR A 95 14.14 -11.01 12.98
N LEU A 96 15.05 -11.58 12.18
CA LEU A 96 15.75 -12.82 12.52
C LEU A 96 16.66 -12.64 13.75
N ARG A 97 17.40 -11.53 13.82
CA ARG A 97 18.22 -11.18 15.00
C ARG A 97 17.38 -11.10 16.27
N ASP A 98 16.16 -10.57 16.17
CA ASP A 98 15.27 -10.37 17.30
C ASP A 98 14.39 -11.61 17.61
N GLY A 99 14.63 -12.74 16.91
CA GLY A 99 14.10 -14.06 17.23
C GLY A 99 12.90 -14.53 16.40
N LEU A 100 12.53 -13.79 15.33
CA LEU A 100 11.51 -14.29 14.40
C LEU A 100 12.07 -15.49 13.61
N PRO A 101 11.34 -16.61 13.51
CA PRO A 101 11.73 -17.71 12.63
C PRO A 101 11.82 -17.25 11.18
N GLU A 102 12.70 -17.86 10.38
CA GLU A 102 12.89 -17.44 8.98
C GLU A 102 11.61 -17.56 8.16
N GLU A 103 10.86 -18.61 8.33
CA GLU A 103 9.56 -18.86 7.73
C GLU A 103 8.47 -17.88 8.17
N GLY A 104 8.65 -17.22 9.31
CA GLY A 104 7.74 -16.20 9.84
C GLY A 104 7.95 -14.82 9.23
N PHE A 105 9.03 -14.59 8.47
CA PHE A 105 9.24 -13.32 7.78
C PHE A 105 8.59 -13.35 6.40
N LEU A 106 7.45 -12.68 6.26
CA LEU A 106 6.63 -12.65 5.05
C LEU A 106 6.67 -11.26 4.40
N LYS A 107 7.53 -11.08 3.40
CA LYS A 107 7.60 -9.81 2.67
C LYS A 107 6.49 -9.76 1.63
N MET A 108 5.64 -8.75 1.73
CA MET A 108 4.56 -8.44 0.80
C MET A 108 4.85 -7.10 0.11
N LYS A 109 4.49 -6.95 -1.15
CA LYS A 109 4.51 -5.64 -1.81
C LYS A 109 3.23 -4.85 -1.50
N TRP A 110 3.30 -3.53 -1.63
CA TRP A 110 2.09 -2.72 -1.68
C TRP A 110 1.23 -3.18 -2.86
N GLY A 111 -0.02 -3.51 -2.60
CA GLY A 111 -0.97 -3.92 -3.63
C GLY A 111 -2.10 -2.90 -3.78
N PHE A 112 -2.42 -2.52 -5.01
CA PHE A 112 -3.58 -1.70 -5.29
C PHE A 112 -4.88 -2.45 -4.92
N ASN A 113 -5.74 -1.82 -4.12
CA ASN A 113 -7.03 -2.40 -3.78
C ASN A 113 -8.13 -1.93 -4.75
N PRO A 114 -8.60 -2.77 -5.66
CA PRO A 114 -9.65 -2.39 -6.62
C PRO A 114 -10.98 -1.98 -5.97
N ASN A 115 -11.24 -2.41 -4.72
CA ASN A 115 -12.44 -1.99 -3.98
C ASN A 115 -12.45 -0.50 -3.64
N THR A 116 -11.30 0.16 -3.77
CA THR A 116 -11.14 1.58 -3.48
C THR A 116 -11.20 2.47 -4.72
N MET A 117 -11.48 1.90 -5.91
CA MET A 117 -11.66 2.69 -7.14
C MET A 117 -12.87 3.63 -7.07
N CYS A 118 -12.75 4.76 -7.72
CA CYS A 118 -13.89 5.59 -8.12
C CYS A 118 -13.97 5.65 -9.64
N THR A 119 -15.11 6.06 -10.17
CA THR A 119 -15.27 6.35 -11.60
C THR A 119 -14.28 7.42 -12.03
N GLU A 120 -13.58 7.19 -13.13
CA GLU A 120 -12.67 8.17 -13.70
C GLU A 120 -13.42 9.44 -14.10
N ASP A 121 -12.95 10.60 -13.66
CA ASP A 121 -13.44 11.88 -14.16
C ASP A 121 -12.71 12.21 -15.46
N THR A 122 -13.46 12.34 -16.54
CA THR A 122 -12.90 12.71 -17.85
C THR A 122 -12.41 14.14 -17.90
N ASN A 123 -12.88 15.00 -16.97
CA ASN A 123 -12.43 16.38 -16.85
C ASN A 123 -11.27 16.51 -15.86
N LYS A 124 -10.05 16.39 -16.35
CA LYS A 124 -8.81 16.57 -15.56
C LYS A 124 -8.57 18.03 -15.21
N SER A 125 -9.33 18.58 -14.28
CA SER A 125 -9.29 19.99 -13.87
C SER A 125 -8.08 20.34 -12.98
N ILE A 126 -7.39 19.37 -12.42
CA ILE A 126 -6.17 19.53 -11.61
C ILE A 126 -4.97 19.10 -12.45
N ASN A 127 -4.04 20.01 -12.70
CA ASN A 127 -2.84 19.66 -13.48
C ASN A 127 -1.93 18.75 -12.68
N VAL A 128 -1.45 19.19 -11.52
CA VAL A 128 -0.59 18.40 -10.64
C VAL A 128 -1.18 18.37 -9.24
N HIS A 129 -1.30 17.18 -8.66
CA HIS A 129 -1.84 16.95 -7.33
C HIS A 129 -0.76 16.39 -6.40
N HIS A 130 -0.78 16.81 -5.14
CA HIS A 130 -0.04 16.17 -4.04
C HIS A 130 -0.94 16.06 -2.82
N TYR A 131 -0.98 14.86 -2.20
CA TYR A 131 -1.70 14.64 -0.94
C TYR A 131 -0.79 14.03 0.13
N GLY A 132 -1.15 14.29 1.39
CA GLY A 132 -0.44 13.82 2.58
C GLY A 132 0.56 14.83 3.13
N GLY A 133 1.28 14.43 4.18
CA GLY A 133 2.12 15.33 4.97
C GLY A 133 3.33 15.89 4.21
N LEU A 134 3.60 17.16 4.46
CA LEU A 134 4.79 17.87 3.95
C LEU A 134 5.94 17.79 4.95
N HIS A 135 6.47 16.58 5.13
CA HIS A 135 7.61 16.32 6.00
C HIS A 135 8.94 16.44 5.24
N GLY A 136 10.02 16.70 5.97
CA GLY A 136 11.35 16.81 5.40
C GLY A 136 11.44 17.91 4.34
N ASP A 137 11.99 17.61 3.19
CA ASP A 137 12.24 18.52 2.06
C ASP A 137 11.02 18.75 1.14
N ARG A 138 9.91 18.03 1.37
CA ARG A 138 8.74 18.06 0.47
C ARG A 138 8.14 19.47 0.32
N ARG A 139 8.06 20.24 1.44
CA ARG A 139 7.56 21.63 1.39
C ARG A 139 8.44 22.49 0.48
N PHE A 140 9.75 22.32 0.59
CA PHE A 140 10.70 23.04 -0.25
C PHE A 140 10.53 22.66 -1.73
N LYS A 141 10.45 21.37 -2.05
CA LYS A 141 10.22 20.88 -3.40
C LYS A 141 8.90 21.39 -4.00
N ILE A 142 7.81 21.38 -3.23
CA ILE A 142 6.52 21.97 -3.67
C ILE A 142 6.68 23.45 -4.01
N SER A 143 7.40 24.22 -3.18
CA SER A 143 7.70 25.63 -3.45
C SER A 143 8.51 25.81 -4.73
N GLN A 144 9.48 24.94 -5.00
CA GLN A 144 10.26 24.97 -6.25
C GLN A 144 9.38 24.71 -7.48
N PHE A 145 8.47 23.71 -7.44
CA PHE A 145 7.49 23.49 -8.51
C PHE A 145 6.68 24.76 -8.79
N GLN A 146 6.20 25.45 -7.75
CA GLN A 146 5.42 26.68 -7.88
C GLN A 146 6.26 27.84 -8.48
N GLN A 147 7.52 27.98 -8.07
CA GLN A 147 8.45 28.97 -8.62
C GLN A 147 8.74 28.74 -10.11
N LEU A 148 8.72 27.49 -10.55
CA LEU A 148 8.87 27.11 -11.96
C LEU A 148 7.55 27.17 -12.74
N GLY A 149 6.49 27.78 -12.16
CA GLY A 149 5.20 27.96 -12.82
C GLY A 149 4.28 26.73 -12.83
N CYS A 150 4.67 25.66 -12.16
CA CYS A 150 3.84 24.46 -12.02
C CYS A 150 2.90 24.62 -10.81
N ASN A 151 1.61 24.83 -11.07
CA ASN A 151 0.61 24.96 -10.02
C ASN A 151 0.26 23.58 -9.46
N ILE A 152 0.58 23.35 -8.18
CA ILE A 152 0.27 22.11 -7.48
C ILE A 152 -0.96 22.32 -6.61
N HIS A 153 -2.00 21.52 -6.84
CA HIS A 153 -3.09 21.34 -5.89
C HIS A 153 -2.60 20.47 -4.74
N GLN A 154 -2.49 21.07 -3.55
CA GLN A 154 -1.94 20.39 -2.40
C GLN A 154 -3.02 20.15 -1.35
N ASP A 155 -3.25 18.88 -1.05
CA ASP A 155 -4.04 18.44 0.08
C ASP A 155 -3.13 17.97 1.23
N GLY A 156 -3.54 18.29 2.45
CA GLY A 156 -2.88 17.74 3.64
C GLY A 156 -3.32 16.29 3.90
N PHE A 157 -3.64 16.00 5.16
CA PHE A 157 -4.32 14.76 5.51
C PHE A 157 -5.80 14.90 5.21
N ILE A 158 -6.25 14.18 4.20
CA ILE A 158 -7.64 14.16 3.72
C ILE A 158 -8.22 12.76 3.86
N THR A 159 -9.53 12.64 3.85
CA THR A 159 -10.19 11.34 3.84
C THR A 159 -9.86 10.57 2.56
N HIS A 160 -10.01 9.25 2.63
CA HIS A 160 -9.76 8.40 1.46
C HIS A 160 -10.68 8.74 0.27
N ASP A 161 -11.92 9.11 0.54
CA ASP A 161 -12.87 9.49 -0.51
C ASP A 161 -12.56 10.84 -1.15
N GLU A 162 -12.10 11.83 -0.37
CA GLU A 162 -11.59 13.10 -0.90
C GLU A 162 -10.34 12.89 -1.74
N MET A 163 -9.42 12.04 -1.28
CA MET A 163 -8.21 11.67 -2.03
C MET A 163 -8.57 11.09 -3.40
N LYS A 164 -9.45 10.08 -3.44
CA LYS A 164 -9.93 9.48 -4.70
C LYS A 164 -10.55 10.51 -5.63
N LYS A 165 -11.44 11.37 -5.10
CA LYS A 165 -12.13 12.41 -5.86
C LYS A 165 -11.14 13.40 -6.48
N ASN A 166 -10.12 13.83 -5.73
CA ASN A 166 -9.13 14.76 -6.24
C ASN A 166 -8.16 14.07 -7.22
N LEU A 167 -7.80 12.82 -6.94
CA LEU A 167 -6.95 12.03 -7.83
C LEU A 167 -7.64 11.77 -9.18
N SER A 168 -8.95 11.48 -9.20
CA SER A 168 -9.69 11.28 -10.46
C SER A 168 -9.70 12.51 -11.36
N LYS A 169 -9.64 13.71 -10.78
CA LYS A 169 -9.58 15.00 -11.48
C LYS A 169 -8.17 15.44 -11.88
N SER A 170 -7.15 14.71 -11.45
CA SER A 170 -5.76 15.10 -11.64
C SER A 170 -5.18 14.50 -12.92
N LYS A 171 -4.41 15.29 -13.69
CA LYS A 171 -3.56 14.75 -14.75
C LYS A 171 -2.38 13.99 -14.16
N TYR A 172 -1.63 14.64 -13.31
CA TYR A 172 -0.44 14.09 -12.65
C TYR A 172 -0.63 14.11 -11.15
N SER A 173 0.00 13.16 -10.45
CA SER A 173 0.08 13.23 -9.00
C SER A 173 1.49 12.88 -8.50
N LEU A 174 1.98 13.68 -7.53
CA LEU A 174 3.34 13.60 -7.00
C LEU A 174 3.43 12.59 -5.85
N CYS A 175 4.45 11.75 -5.93
CA CYS A 175 4.88 10.91 -4.82
C CYS A 175 6.35 11.18 -4.51
N PHE A 176 6.63 11.85 -3.39
CA PHE A 176 7.99 12.00 -2.90
C PHE A 176 8.44 10.75 -2.16
N SER A 177 9.61 10.23 -2.51
CA SER A 177 10.18 9.02 -1.92
C SER A 177 10.83 9.25 -0.55
N SER A 178 11.26 10.50 -0.25
CA SER A 178 11.90 10.81 1.02
C SER A 178 11.03 10.43 2.22
N ASN A 179 11.64 9.79 3.24
CA ASN A 179 10.96 9.52 4.49
C ASN A 179 10.68 10.82 5.29
N ALA A 180 9.96 10.72 6.40
CA ALA A 180 9.53 11.90 7.18
C ALA A 180 10.69 12.74 7.73
N ILE A 181 11.86 12.13 7.94
CA ILE A 181 13.06 12.79 8.47
C ILE A 181 14.12 13.07 7.40
N GLY A 182 13.84 12.75 6.13
CA GLY A 182 14.73 13.04 5.00
C GLY A 182 16.03 12.23 4.93
N THR A 183 16.13 11.11 5.65
CA THR A 183 17.38 10.34 5.76
C THR A 183 17.52 9.26 4.72
N ARG A 184 16.44 8.86 4.05
CA ARG A 184 16.43 7.84 3.00
C ARG A 184 15.20 7.95 2.12
N ASN A 185 15.29 7.34 0.94
CA ASN A 185 14.16 7.11 0.07
C ASN A 185 13.46 5.79 0.43
N GLU A 186 12.14 5.80 0.40
CA GLU A 186 11.27 4.66 0.67
C GLU A 186 10.18 4.58 -0.39
N LEU A 187 9.79 3.39 -0.75
CA LEU A 187 8.59 3.21 -1.55
C LEU A 187 7.36 3.55 -0.70
N LYS A 188 6.45 4.36 -1.24
CA LYS A 188 5.21 4.78 -0.55
C LYS A 188 4.00 4.08 -1.14
N GLY A 189 3.00 3.79 -0.33
CA GLY A 189 1.74 3.19 -0.79
C GLY A 189 1.07 3.98 -1.93
N ARG A 190 1.28 5.32 -1.97
CA ARG A 190 0.79 6.18 -3.07
C ARG A 190 1.28 5.78 -4.46
N VAL A 191 2.45 5.14 -4.54
CA VAL A 191 3.00 4.66 -5.81
C VAL A 191 2.01 3.72 -6.52
N ILE A 192 1.24 2.94 -5.76
CA ILE A 192 0.24 2.02 -6.33
C ILE A 192 -1.19 2.61 -6.35
N GLU A 193 -1.44 3.71 -5.63
CA GLU A 193 -2.75 4.36 -5.66
C GLU A 193 -2.89 5.32 -6.85
N ILE A 194 -1.85 6.14 -7.09
CA ILE A 194 -1.85 7.21 -8.09
C ILE A 194 -2.12 6.69 -9.51
N PRO A 195 -1.45 5.65 -10.03
CA PRO A 195 -1.64 5.20 -11.41
C PRO A 195 -3.04 4.67 -11.70
N SER A 196 -3.88 4.48 -10.68
CA SER A 196 -5.27 4.10 -10.89
C SER A 196 -6.09 5.19 -11.61
N GLN A 197 -5.70 6.46 -11.46
CA GLN A 197 -6.49 7.61 -11.92
C GLN A 197 -5.65 8.72 -12.59
N ALA A 198 -4.36 8.81 -12.30
CA ALA A 198 -3.48 9.89 -12.76
C ALA A 198 -2.11 9.32 -13.14
N VAL A 199 -1.34 10.07 -13.93
CA VAL A 199 0.06 9.71 -14.19
C VAL A 199 0.88 9.95 -12.92
N LEU A 200 1.57 8.92 -12.47
CA LEU A 200 2.48 9.01 -11.32
C LEU A 200 3.74 9.78 -11.69
N LEU A 201 4.00 10.85 -10.94
CA LEU A 201 5.30 11.54 -10.90
C LEU A 201 6.00 11.15 -9.60
N THR A 202 7.15 10.49 -9.68
CA THR A 202 7.83 10.02 -8.47
C THR A 202 9.34 10.21 -8.55
N GLU A 203 9.94 10.41 -7.38
CA GLU A 203 11.39 10.28 -7.22
C GLU A 203 11.79 8.80 -7.25
N PRO A 204 13.07 8.49 -7.56
CA PRO A 204 13.59 7.14 -7.42
C PRO A 204 13.38 6.61 -5.99
N ALA A 205 12.93 5.36 -5.90
CA ALA A 205 12.76 4.66 -4.63
C ALA A 205 13.23 3.21 -4.76
N PRO A 206 13.67 2.57 -3.66
CA PRO A 206 14.00 1.15 -3.67
C PRO A 206 12.81 0.31 -4.17
N ASP A 207 13.08 -0.74 -4.93
CA ASP A 207 12.09 -1.69 -5.44
C ASP A 207 11.04 -1.10 -6.43
N LEU A 208 11.13 0.18 -6.83
CA LEU A 208 10.17 0.83 -7.74
C LEU A 208 10.06 0.11 -9.09
N ASP A 209 11.19 -0.37 -9.61
CA ASP A 209 11.31 -1.15 -10.84
C ASP A 209 10.60 -2.51 -10.79
N THR A 210 10.32 -3.01 -9.58
CA THR A 210 9.53 -4.23 -9.39
C THR A 210 8.03 -4.01 -9.57
N TYR A 211 7.58 -2.75 -9.55
CA TYR A 211 6.18 -2.34 -9.73
C TYR A 211 5.92 -1.83 -11.15
N PHE A 212 6.80 -0.98 -11.65
CA PHE A 212 6.60 -0.26 -12.91
C PHE A 212 7.85 -0.28 -13.79
N ASN A 213 7.64 -0.37 -15.08
CA ASN A 213 8.65 -0.08 -16.08
C ASN A 213 8.77 1.45 -16.28
N ASP A 214 9.87 1.92 -16.83
CA ASP A 214 10.17 3.34 -17.04
C ASP A 214 9.16 4.08 -17.94
N ASP A 215 8.39 3.34 -18.77
CA ASP A 215 7.39 3.87 -19.68
C ASP A 215 5.95 3.80 -19.13
N GLU A 216 5.78 3.38 -17.87
CA GLU A 216 4.48 3.26 -17.19
C GLU A 216 4.23 4.38 -16.17
N ILE A 217 5.28 5.10 -15.80
CA ILE A 217 5.29 6.19 -14.82
C ILE A 217 6.32 7.24 -15.24
N ILE A 218 6.36 8.37 -14.55
CA ILE A 218 7.38 9.39 -14.74
C ILE A 218 8.28 9.45 -13.51
N ILE A 219 9.55 9.08 -13.68
CA ILE A 219 10.59 9.21 -12.64
C ILE A 219 11.35 10.50 -12.89
N PHE A 220 11.63 11.26 -11.82
CA PHE A 220 12.42 12.50 -11.89
C PHE A 220 13.46 12.56 -10.77
N ASN A 221 14.62 13.14 -11.05
CA ASN A 221 15.71 13.31 -10.09
C ASN A 221 15.79 14.75 -9.54
N SER A 222 15.16 15.71 -10.23
CA SER A 222 15.04 17.09 -9.77
C SER A 222 13.66 17.68 -10.10
N VAL A 223 13.29 18.75 -9.41
CA VAL A 223 12.02 19.45 -9.65
C VAL A 223 12.00 20.05 -11.06
N GLU A 224 13.13 20.57 -11.52
CA GLU A 224 13.30 21.13 -12.88
C GLU A 224 13.02 20.08 -13.94
N GLU A 225 13.59 18.87 -13.79
CA GLU A 225 13.35 17.73 -14.70
C GLU A 225 11.86 17.35 -14.72
N ALA A 226 11.21 17.31 -13.55
CA ALA A 226 9.79 16.99 -13.46
C ALA A 226 8.92 18.03 -14.19
N VAL A 227 9.20 19.32 -13.99
CA VAL A 227 8.46 20.42 -14.64
C VAL A 227 8.70 20.42 -16.16
N GLU A 228 9.92 20.16 -16.62
CA GLU A 228 10.24 20.03 -18.04
C GLU A 228 9.46 18.86 -18.67
N LYS A 229 9.45 17.69 -18.05
CA LYS A 229 8.69 16.52 -18.52
C LYS A 229 7.19 16.81 -18.61
N ILE A 230 6.60 17.48 -17.60
CA ILE A 230 5.18 17.86 -17.60
C ILE A 230 4.88 18.81 -18.76
N ASN A 231 5.72 19.85 -18.96
CA ASN A 231 5.47 20.91 -19.92
C ASN A 231 5.72 20.48 -21.38
N SER A 232 6.63 19.52 -21.60
CA SER A 232 6.94 19.00 -22.94
C SER A 232 6.03 17.88 -23.39
N MET A 233 5.26 17.26 -22.46
CA MET A 233 4.43 16.09 -22.74
C MET A 233 3.21 16.45 -23.58
N THR A 234 3.05 15.78 -24.69
CA THR A 234 1.84 15.85 -25.51
C THR A 234 0.69 15.09 -24.87
N GLU A 235 -0.54 15.42 -25.25
CA GLU A 235 -1.72 14.70 -24.75
C GLU A 235 -1.72 13.21 -25.15
N GLU A 236 -1.13 12.87 -26.28
CA GLU A 236 -0.98 11.49 -26.73
C GLU A 236 -0.02 10.71 -25.84
N GLU A 237 1.16 11.26 -25.57
CA GLU A 237 2.14 10.66 -24.64
C GLU A 237 1.58 10.49 -23.24
N TYR A 238 0.88 11.52 -22.74
CA TYR A 238 0.19 11.47 -21.45
C TYR A 238 -0.78 10.29 -21.39
N ASN A 239 -1.64 10.14 -22.40
CA ASN A 239 -2.63 9.07 -22.43
C ASN A 239 -1.98 7.67 -22.55
N VAL A 240 -0.85 7.55 -23.26
CA VAL A 240 -0.10 6.31 -23.35
C VAL A 240 0.45 5.92 -21.99
N ILE A 241 1.11 6.83 -21.27
CA ILE A 241 1.67 6.55 -19.93
C ILE A 241 0.56 6.21 -18.94
N LEU A 242 -0.53 6.99 -18.90
CA LEU A 242 -1.68 6.73 -18.03
C LEU A 242 -2.22 5.32 -18.22
N LYS A 243 -2.48 4.92 -19.47
CA LYS A 243 -2.99 3.58 -19.77
C LYS A 243 -2.01 2.47 -19.41
N LYS A 244 -0.71 2.68 -19.64
CA LYS A 244 0.32 1.71 -19.27
C LYS A 244 0.41 1.55 -17.75
N GLY A 245 0.40 2.64 -16.99
CA GLY A 245 0.39 2.63 -15.54
C GLY A 245 -0.85 1.93 -14.97
N GLN A 246 -2.03 2.23 -15.49
CA GLN A 246 -3.27 1.54 -15.13
C GLN A 246 -3.17 0.03 -15.42
N LYS A 247 -2.71 -0.34 -16.61
CA LYS A 247 -2.54 -1.75 -17.00
C LYS A 247 -1.56 -2.48 -16.08
N ALA A 248 -0.46 -1.83 -15.69
CA ALA A 248 0.50 -2.38 -14.75
C ALA A 248 -0.11 -2.66 -13.37
N LEU A 249 -0.96 -1.74 -12.86
CA LEU A 249 -1.68 -1.98 -11.61
C LEU A 249 -2.58 -3.21 -11.71
N TRP A 250 -3.45 -3.27 -12.71
CA TRP A 250 -4.44 -4.32 -12.84
C TRP A 250 -3.83 -5.70 -13.09
N ASN A 251 -2.78 -5.77 -13.89
CA ASN A 251 -2.24 -7.06 -14.33
C ASN A 251 -1.22 -7.67 -13.37
N ARG A 252 -0.60 -6.87 -12.47
CA ARG A 252 0.48 -7.39 -11.63
C ARG A 252 0.62 -6.79 -10.23
N ASN A 253 -0.09 -5.70 -9.93
CA ASN A 253 0.13 -4.94 -8.68
C ASN A 253 -1.14 -4.77 -7.84
N THR A 254 -2.13 -5.65 -7.95
CA THR A 254 -3.29 -5.61 -7.04
C THR A 254 -3.02 -6.35 -5.74
N VAL A 255 -3.80 -6.05 -4.72
CA VAL A 255 -3.78 -6.77 -3.44
C VAL A 255 -4.02 -8.26 -3.61
N TYR A 256 -4.78 -8.69 -4.64
CA TYR A 256 -5.02 -10.10 -4.93
C TYR A 256 -3.75 -10.81 -5.41
N HIS A 257 -2.89 -10.12 -6.17
CA HIS A 257 -1.59 -10.67 -6.57
C HIS A 257 -0.69 -10.89 -5.37
N GLU A 258 -0.69 -9.95 -4.43
CA GLU A 258 0.20 -10.02 -3.27
C GLU A 258 -0.30 -11.05 -2.24
N TRP A 259 -1.57 -11.07 -1.91
CA TRP A 259 -2.12 -12.08 -1.02
C TRP A 259 -1.99 -13.49 -1.60
N ASN A 260 -2.16 -13.66 -2.90
CA ASN A 260 -1.98 -14.95 -3.56
C ASN A 260 -0.54 -15.51 -3.48
N LYS A 261 0.45 -14.66 -3.16
CA LYS A 261 1.83 -15.07 -2.86
C LYS A 261 2.03 -15.41 -1.38
N ILE A 262 1.33 -14.70 -0.48
CA ILE A 262 1.48 -14.85 0.97
C ILE A 262 0.66 -16.03 1.51
N LEU A 263 -0.56 -16.21 1.01
CA LEU A 263 -1.48 -17.22 1.53
C LEU A 263 -0.92 -18.65 1.53
N PRO A 264 -0.21 -19.12 0.49
CA PRO A 264 0.40 -20.46 0.53
C PRO A 264 1.47 -20.64 1.61
N LEU A 265 2.01 -19.54 2.14
CA LEU A 265 3.02 -19.55 3.20
C LEU A 265 2.41 -19.64 4.60
N ILE A 266 1.17 -19.18 4.76
CA ILE A 266 0.46 -19.19 6.04
C ILE A 266 -0.60 -20.29 6.11
N ASP A 267 -1.17 -20.66 4.99
CA ASP A 267 -2.17 -21.72 4.83
C ASP A 267 -1.70 -22.71 3.74
N PRO A 268 -1.15 -23.89 4.11
CA PRO A 268 -0.68 -24.88 3.16
C PRO A 268 -1.78 -25.48 2.27
N ASP A 269 -3.03 -25.40 2.70
CA ASP A 269 -4.18 -25.93 1.95
C ASP A 269 -4.74 -24.91 0.93
N TYR A 270 -4.24 -23.67 0.95
CA TYR A 270 -4.66 -22.64 0.02
C TYR A 270 -4.37 -23.01 -1.43
N LYS A 271 -5.40 -23.00 -2.24
CA LYS A 271 -5.27 -23.20 -3.70
C LYS A 271 -5.15 -21.84 -4.38
N GLN A 272 -3.98 -21.59 -4.95
CA GLN A 272 -3.75 -20.33 -5.68
C GLN A 272 -4.82 -20.10 -6.74
N ILE A 273 -5.39 -18.91 -6.71
CA ILE A 273 -6.41 -18.46 -7.66
C ILE A 273 -5.73 -17.44 -8.60
N ASN A 274 -6.03 -17.50 -9.89
CA ASN A 274 -5.54 -16.47 -10.79
C ASN A 274 -6.12 -15.09 -10.40
N PRO A 275 -5.33 -14.12 -9.98
CA PRO A 275 -5.82 -12.80 -9.55
C PRO A 275 -6.65 -12.09 -10.62
N ILE A 276 -6.34 -12.30 -11.89
CA ILE A 276 -7.09 -11.71 -13.02
C ILE A 276 -8.54 -12.21 -13.07
N ASP A 277 -8.78 -13.48 -12.71
CA ASP A 277 -10.14 -14.02 -12.71
C ASP A 277 -10.99 -13.38 -11.60
N ILE A 278 -10.38 -13.10 -10.43
CA ILE A 278 -11.03 -12.36 -9.34
C ILE A 278 -11.35 -10.93 -9.80
N ILE A 279 -10.37 -10.26 -10.41
CA ILE A 279 -10.53 -8.90 -10.92
C ILE A 279 -11.69 -8.85 -11.94
N LYS A 280 -11.72 -9.75 -12.90
CA LYS A 280 -12.80 -9.82 -13.89
C LYS A 280 -14.16 -10.13 -13.26
N LYS A 281 -14.20 -10.98 -12.24
CA LYS A 281 -15.44 -11.35 -11.57
C LYS A 281 -16.05 -10.20 -10.79
N TYR A 282 -15.23 -9.44 -10.06
CA TYR A 282 -15.71 -8.43 -9.06
C TYR A 282 -15.50 -6.98 -9.50
N HIS A 283 -14.64 -6.72 -10.51
CA HIS A 283 -14.23 -5.37 -10.92
C HIS A 283 -14.28 -5.18 -12.44
N ASN A 284 -15.10 -5.96 -13.16
CA ASN A 284 -15.16 -5.94 -14.62
C ASN A 284 -15.52 -4.57 -15.22
N GLU A 285 -16.24 -3.73 -14.47
CA GLU A 285 -16.59 -2.36 -14.89
C GLU A 285 -15.35 -1.44 -15.00
N TYR A 286 -14.30 -1.72 -14.21
CA TYR A 286 -13.03 -0.96 -14.21
C TYR A 286 -11.94 -1.64 -15.03
N TYR A 287 -12.02 -2.97 -15.21
CA TYR A 287 -11.05 -3.76 -15.98
C TYR A 287 -11.37 -3.70 -17.47
N LYS A 288 -11.30 -2.50 -18.05
CA LYS A 288 -11.50 -2.26 -19.50
C LYS A 288 -10.21 -1.98 -20.25
N ILE A 289 -9.07 -2.41 -19.72
CA ILE A 289 -7.73 -2.05 -20.19
C ILE A 289 -7.14 -3.15 -21.07
#